data_48700691ad1a6ec507c8b9abdfc381f6
#
_entry.id   48700691ad1a6ec507c8b9abdfc381f6
#
_cell.length_a   1.000
_cell.length_b   1.000
_cell.length_c   1.000
_cell.angle_alpha   90.00
_cell.angle_beta   90.00
_cell.angle_gamma   90.00
#
_symmetry.space_group_name_H-M   'P 1'
#
loop_
_entity.id
_entity.type
_entity.pdbx_description
1 polymer ?
#
loop_
_entity_poly.entity_id
_entity_poly.type
_entity_poly.pdbx_seq_one_letter_code
_entity_poly.pdbx_strand_id
1 'polypeptide(L)'
;MVCQPNTHMVALMGELSAETLHHKGVLGYVVDGGCRDTDFILKLGFPVFCSFNTPADIVGRWVPDRFGQPVTIGDVTISTGDWLLADRDGVVIIPGKIAEQVVSKTEEVLLTENKVRSAILGGMDPQEAYLKFGKF
;
A
#
# COMPACT_ATOMS: atom_id res chain seq x y z
N MET A 1 0.25 1.07 -9.38
CA MET A 1 0.55 -0.13 -10.20
C MET A 1 0.88 -1.29 -9.29
N VAL A 2 0.40 -2.51 -9.58
CA VAL A 2 0.66 -3.70 -8.73
C VAL A 2 1.28 -4.78 -9.60
N CYS A 3 2.29 -5.48 -9.07
CA CYS A 3 2.99 -6.57 -9.75
C CYS A 3 3.04 -7.81 -8.86
N GLN A 4 2.64 -8.94 -9.40
CA GLN A 4 2.83 -10.25 -8.79
C GLN A 4 3.82 -11.05 -9.65
N PRO A 5 5.05 -11.21 -9.23
CA PRO A 5 6.02 -12.05 -9.91
C PRO A 5 5.86 -13.51 -9.51
N ASN A 6 6.50 -14.38 -10.30
CA ASN A 6 6.67 -15.79 -9.97
C ASN A 6 8.04 -16.09 -9.34
N THR A 7 8.74 -15.08 -8.87
CA THR A 7 10.09 -15.19 -8.31
C THR A 7 10.30 -14.19 -7.19
N HIS A 8 11.05 -14.58 -6.17
CA HIS A 8 11.54 -13.73 -5.08
C HIS A 8 13.05 -13.53 -5.11
N MET A 9 13.70 -13.71 -6.27
CA MET A 9 15.14 -13.69 -6.41
C MET A 9 15.72 -12.43 -7.02
N VAL A 10 14.89 -11.55 -7.59
CA VAL A 10 15.32 -10.37 -8.35
C VAL A 10 14.62 -9.10 -7.91
N ALA A 11 15.26 -7.95 -8.18
CA ALA A 11 14.65 -6.64 -8.01
C ALA A 11 13.74 -6.34 -9.21
N LEU A 12 12.45 -6.16 -8.94
CA LEU A 12 11.42 -5.86 -9.93
C LEU A 12 11.12 -4.36 -10.02
N MET A 13 11.79 -3.56 -9.19
CA MET A 13 11.79 -2.11 -9.20
C MET A 13 13.19 -1.62 -8.88
N GLY A 14 13.63 -0.61 -9.62
CA GLY A 14 14.86 0.14 -9.40
C GLY A 14 14.66 1.60 -9.80
N GLU A 15 15.73 2.43 -9.66
CA GLU A 15 15.70 3.88 -9.87
C GLU A 15 15.05 4.26 -11.21
N LEU A 16 15.61 3.79 -12.35
CA LEU A 16 15.13 4.19 -13.67
C LEU A 16 13.68 3.77 -13.96
N SER A 17 13.26 2.64 -13.41
CA SER A 17 11.88 2.19 -13.52
C SER A 17 10.94 3.07 -12.69
N ALA A 18 11.33 3.44 -11.48
CA ALA A 18 10.58 4.33 -10.60
C ALA A 18 10.42 5.72 -11.22
N GLU A 19 11.50 6.30 -11.75
CA GLU A 19 11.48 7.59 -12.47
C GLU A 19 10.55 7.53 -13.68
N THR A 20 10.63 6.45 -14.46
CA THR A 20 9.79 6.25 -15.65
C THR A 20 8.30 6.19 -15.27
N LEU A 21 7.95 5.43 -14.23
CA LEU A 21 6.56 5.34 -13.76
C LEU A 21 6.08 6.66 -13.18
N HIS A 22 6.89 7.32 -12.37
CA HIS A 22 6.58 8.63 -11.80
C HIS A 22 6.34 9.67 -12.89
N HIS A 23 7.22 9.74 -13.89
CA HIS A 23 7.06 10.65 -15.03
C HIS A 23 5.78 10.38 -15.84
N LYS A 24 5.34 9.13 -15.91
CA LYS A 24 4.06 8.74 -16.54
C LYS A 24 2.83 8.96 -15.67
N GLY A 25 2.97 9.56 -14.50
CA GLY A 25 1.86 9.87 -13.61
C GLY A 25 1.36 8.67 -12.78
N VAL A 26 2.15 7.60 -12.68
CA VAL A 26 1.85 6.49 -11.76
C VAL A 26 2.11 6.97 -10.34
N LEU A 27 1.14 6.79 -9.44
CA LEU A 27 1.19 7.31 -8.08
C LEU A 27 2.02 6.45 -7.12
N GLY A 28 2.26 5.19 -7.42
CA GLY A 28 3.04 4.28 -6.60
C GLY A 28 3.10 2.88 -7.16
N TYR A 29 3.93 2.04 -6.55
CA TYR A 29 4.17 0.67 -6.99
C TYR A 29 4.12 -0.30 -5.82
N VAL A 30 3.36 -1.37 -5.98
CA VAL A 30 3.28 -2.48 -5.02
C VAL A 30 3.75 -3.75 -5.70
N VAL A 31 4.66 -4.48 -5.09
CA VAL A 31 5.21 -5.70 -5.66
C VAL A 31 5.44 -6.77 -4.59
N ASP A 32 4.94 -7.96 -4.84
CA ASP A 32 5.31 -9.14 -4.05
C ASP A 32 6.68 -9.66 -4.50
N GLY A 33 7.72 -8.86 -4.30
CA GLY A 33 9.06 -9.14 -4.77
C GLY A 33 10.08 -8.10 -4.34
N GLY A 34 11.26 -8.14 -4.96
CA GLY A 34 12.39 -7.30 -4.59
C GLY A 34 12.37 -5.89 -5.19
N CYS A 35 13.05 -4.97 -4.48
CA CYS A 35 13.39 -3.63 -4.94
C CYS A 35 14.90 -3.40 -4.81
N ARG A 36 15.47 -2.50 -5.65
CA ARG A 36 16.84 -2.00 -5.54
C ARG A 36 16.86 -0.48 -5.65
N ASP A 37 18.03 0.12 -5.49
CA ASP A 37 18.25 1.58 -5.62
C ASP A 37 17.35 2.39 -4.64
N THR A 38 17.10 1.83 -3.46
CA THR A 38 16.12 2.33 -2.49
C THR A 38 16.36 3.78 -2.09
N ASP A 39 17.63 4.19 -1.89
CA ASP A 39 17.96 5.56 -1.52
C ASP A 39 17.57 6.58 -2.59
N PHE A 40 17.69 6.22 -3.86
CA PHE A 40 17.27 7.07 -4.97
C PHE A 40 15.74 7.15 -5.07
N ILE A 41 15.08 6.03 -4.93
CA ILE A 41 13.60 5.96 -4.94
C ILE A 41 13.00 6.78 -3.79
N LEU A 42 13.59 6.71 -2.60
CA LEU A 42 13.18 7.53 -1.45
C LEU A 42 13.38 9.04 -1.71
N LYS A 43 14.50 9.43 -2.32
CA LYS A 43 14.76 10.82 -2.71
C LYS A 43 13.80 11.33 -3.78
N LEU A 44 13.42 10.46 -4.72
CA LEU A 44 12.42 10.76 -5.76
C LEU A 44 11.03 10.98 -5.16
N GLY A 45 10.75 10.42 -3.98
CA GLY A 45 9.44 10.47 -3.34
C GLY A 45 8.40 9.58 -4.01
N PHE A 46 8.81 8.60 -4.81
CA PHE A 46 7.93 7.64 -5.45
C PHE A 46 7.64 6.46 -4.51
N PRO A 47 6.39 6.26 -4.06
CA PRO A 47 6.07 5.19 -3.12
C PRO A 47 6.26 3.81 -3.74
N VAL A 48 7.12 2.98 -3.13
CA VAL A 48 7.33 1.58 -3.50
C VAL A 48 7.15 0.70 -2.29
N PHE A 49 6.24 -0.26 -2.38
CA PHE A 49 5.97 -1.29 -1.38
C PHE A 49 6.43 -2.63 -1.92
N CYS A 50 7.47 -3.19 -1.31
CA CYS A 50 8.11 -4.42 -1.74
C CYS A 50 8.33 -5.37 -0.56
N SER A 51 8.51 -6.65 -0.83
CA SER A 51 8.72 -7.67 0.21
C SER A 51 10.15 -7.65 0.75
N PHE A 52 11.14 -7.23 -0.04
CA PHE A 52 12.56 -7.19 0.34
C PHE A 52 13.39 -6.31 -0.60
N ASN A 53 14.62 -6.03 -0.20
CA ASN A 53 15.61 -5.35 -1.04
C ASN A 53 16.69 -6.33 -1.52
N THR A 54 17.10 -6.21 -2.80
CA THR A 54 18.16 -7.04 -3.38
C THR A 54 18.82 -6.31 -4.55
N PRO A 55 20.16 -6.40 -4.73
CA PRO A 55 20.84 -5.85 -5.91
C PRO A 55 20.68 -6.72 -7.16
N ALA A 56 20.06 -7.89 -7.05
CA ALA A 56 19.99 -8.85 -8.15
C ALA A 56 19.15 -8.31 -9.31
N ASP A 57 19.77 -8.25 -10.50
CA ASP A 57 19.16 -7.71 -11.71
C ASP A 57 18.07 -8.64 -12.28
N ILE A 58 17.10 -8.05 -12.94
CA ILE A 58 15.99 -8.70 -13.62
C ILE A 58 16.39 -9.21 -15.02
N VAL A 59 17.39 -8.61 -15.66
CA VAL A 59 17.76 -8.89 -17.05
C VAL A 59 18.12 -10.36 -17.25
N GLY A 60 17.46 -11.00 -18.23
CA GLY A 60 17.63 -12.41 -18.53
C GLY A 60 17.03 -13.39 -17.51
N ARG A 61 16.30 -12.89 -16.48
CA ARG A 61 15.75 -13.72 -15.41
C ARG A 61 14.23 -13.64 -15.30
N TRP A 62 13.65 -12.51 -15.67
CA TRP A 62 12.21 -12.29 -15.56
C TRP A 62 11.72 -11.31 -16.62
N VAL A 63 10.52 -11.56 -17.13
CA VAL A 63 9.78 -10.66 -18.02
C VAL A 63 8.31 -10.64 -17.63
N PRO A 64 7.58 -9.52 -17.82
CA PRO A 64 6.15 -9.49 -17.60
C PRO A 64 5.43 -10.35 -18.64
N ASP A 65 4.50 -11.17 -18.18
CA ASP A 65 3.72 -12.11 -19.00
C ASP A 65 2.32 -11.59 -19.30
N ARG A 66 1.63 -11.06 -18.26
CA ARG A 66 0.22 -10.62 -18.38
C ARG A 66 0.05 -9.22 -17.81
N PHE A 67 -0.87 -8.48 -18.43
CA PHE A 67 -1.24 -7.13 -18.02
C PHE A 67 -2.75 -7.04 -17.83
N GLY A 68 -3.19 -6.22 -16.86
CA GLY A 68 -4.60 -5.93 -16.60
C GLY A 68 -5.41 -7.10 -16.04
N GLN A 69 -4.77 -8.22 -15.75
CA GLN A 69 -5.40 -9.35 -15.07
C GLN A 69 -5.36 -9.16 -13.54
N PRO A 70 -6.32 -9.76 -12.81
CA PRO A 70 -6.21 -9.82 -11.36
C PRO A 70 -4.92 -10.50 -10.92
N VAL A 71 -4.33 -9.98 -9.84
CA VAL A 71 -3.15 -10.55 -9.18
C VAL A 71 -3.51 -10.91 -7.74
N THR A 72 -2.77 -11.86 -7.16
CA THR A 72 -2.96 -12.25 -5.75
C THR A 72 -1.65 -12.09 -5.01
N ILE A 73 -1.64 -11.27 -3.96
CA ILE A 73 -0.50 -11.08 -3.06
C ILE A 73 -0.93 -11.54 -1.65
N GLY A 74 -0.22 -12.53 -1.11
CA GLY A 74 -0.72 -13.25 0.06
C GLY A 74 -2.10 -13.85 -0.21
N ASP A 75 -3.07 -13.54 0.63
CA ASP A 75 -4.47 -14.00 0.51
C ASP A 75 -5.40 -12.97 -0.18
N VAL A 76 -4.83 -11.86 -0.69
CA VAL A 76 -5.60 -10.74 -1.22
C VAL A 76 -5.55 -10.73 -2.75
N THR A 77 -6.70 -10.85 -3.40
CA THR A 77 -6.83 -10.64 -4.84
C THR A 77 -7.08 -9.17 -5.13
N ILE A 78 -6.30 -8.61 -6.06
CA ILE A 78 -6.32 -7.21 -6.45
C ILE A 78 -6.68 -7.13 -7.93
N SER A 79 -7.69 -6.36 -8.25
CA SER A 79 -8.21 -6.20 -9.61
C SER A 79 -8.05 -4.76 -10.10
N THR A 80 -8.04 -4.58 -11.41
CA THR A 80 -8.11 -3.24 -12.01
C THR A 80 -9.40 -2.55 -11.57
N GLY A 81 -9.29 -1.32 -11.05
CA GLY A 81 -10.41 -0.57 -10.48
C GLY A 81 -10.51 -0.63 -8.96
N ASP A 82 -9.72 -1.47 -8.30
CA ASP A 82 -9.59 -1.43 -6.84
C ASP A 82 -8.75 -0.23 -6.40
N TRP A 83 -9.03 0.26 -5.19
CA TRP A 83 -8.28 1.33 -4.55
C TRP A 83 -7.26 0.76 -3.59
N LEU A 84 -6.11 1.39 -3.54
CA LEU A 84 -5.04 1.04 -2.61
C LEU A 84 -4.77 2.22 -1.69
N LEU A 85 -4.84 1.96 -0.40
CA LEU A 85 -4.33 2.87 0.63
C LEU A 85 -3.09 2.22 1.24
N ALA A 86 -1.99 2.95 1.25
CA ALA A 86 -0.71 2.38 1.66
C ALA A 86 0.12 3.41 2.43
N ASP A 87 0.71 2.96 3.53
CA ASP A 87 1.62 3.72 4.37
C ASP A 87 2.75 2.82 4.91
N ARG A 88 3.42 3.24 6.00
CA ARG A 88 4.52 2.48 6.59
C ARG A 88 4.07 1.18 7.27
N ASP A 89 2.81 1.08 7.64
CA ASP A 89 2.24 -0.10 8.31
C ASP A 89 1.84 -1.18 7.30
N GLY A 90 1.59 -0.79 6.03
CA GLY A 90 1.28 -1.75 4.98
C GLY A 90 0.39 -1.21 3.87
N VAL A 91 -0.27 -2.13 3.20
CA VAL A 91 -1.15 -1.85 2.05
C VAL A 91 -2.53 -2.43 2.30
N VAL A 92 -3.55 -1.60 2.23
CA VAL A 92 -4.95 -2.01 2.29
C VAL A 92 -5.56 -1.93 0.89
N ILE A 93 -6.28 -2.98 0.50
CA ILE A 93 -7.00 -3.03 -0.76
C ILE A 93 -8.49 -2.80 -0.49
N ILE A 94 -9.06 -1.85 -1.20
CA ILE A 94 -10.48 -1.51 -1.14
C ILE A 94 -11.10 -1.87 -2.49
N PRO A 95 -11.92 -2.93 -2.55
CA PRO A 95 -12.60 -3.29 -3.81
C PRO A 95 -13.42 -2.12 -4.34
N GLY A 96 -13.23 -1.80 -5.63
CA GLY A 96 -13.85 -0.62 -6.24
C GLY A 96 -15.37 -0.56 -6.07
N LYS A 97 -16.03 -1.73 -6.03
CA LYS A 97 -17.50 -1.85 -5.86
C LYS A 97 -18.04 -1.31 -4.54
N ILE A 98 -17.21 -1.27 -3.49
CA ILE A 98 -17.61 -0.85 -2.13
C ILE A 98 -16.83 0.38 -1.65
N ALA A 99 -16.05 1.01 -2.51
CA ALA A 99 -15.16 2.11 -2.12
C ALA A 99 -15.92 3.27 -1.45
N GLU A 100 -17.05 3.69 -2.00
CA GLU A 100 -17.88 4.75 -1.41
C GLU A 100 -18.40 4.38 -0.02
N GLN A 101 -18.85 3.13 0.16
CA GLN A 101 -19.32 2.64 1.45
C GLN A 101 -18.21 2.61 2.50
N VAL A 102 -16.99 2.18 2.07
CA VAL A 102 -15.81 2.16 2.94
C VAL A 102 -15.45 3.58 3.36
N VAL A 103 -15.39 4.54 2.43
CA VAL A 103 -15.08 5.95 2.74
C VAL A 103 -16.07 6.52 3.72
N SER A 104 -17.39 6.39 3.45
CA SER A 104 -18.44 6.88 4.35
C SER A 104 -18.32 6.28 5.75
N LYS A 105 -18.07 4.96 5.84
CA LYS A 105 -17.91 4.31 7.15
C LYS A 105 -16.64 4.74 7.87
N THR A 106 -15.57 4.99 7.15
CA THR A 106 -14.31 5.49 7.72
C THR A 106 -14.49 6.90 8.30
N GLU A 107 -15.24 7.78 7.63
CA GLU A 107 -15.55 9.11 8.16
C GLU A 107 -16.30 9.06 9.49
N GLU A 108 -17.28 8.16 9.63
CA GLU A 108 -17.98 7.94 10.90
C GLU A 108 -17.02 7.47 12.00
N VAL A 109 -16.14 6.52 11.69
CA VAL A 109 -15.14 5.98 12.64
C VAL A 109 -14.17 7.06 13.08
N LEU A 110 -13.65 7.88 12.14
CA LEU A 110 -12.75 8.99 12.45
C LEU A 110 -13.36 10.00 13.40
N LEU A 111 -14.66 10.29 13.27
CA LEU A 111 -15.36 11.16 14.22
C LEU A 111 -15.39 10.58 15.63
N THR A 112 -15.56 9.28 15.75
CA THR A 112 -15.55 8.56 17.03
C THR A 112 -14.15 8.52 17.63
N GLU A 113 -13.15 8.18 16.83
CA GLU A 113 -11.75 8.16 17.24
C GLU A 113 -11.29 9.53 17.75
N ASN A 114 -11.66 10.61 17.09
CA ASN A 114 -11.34 11.96 17.55
C ASN A 114 -11.94 12.31 18.91
N LYS A 115 -13.15 11.80 19.24
CA LYS A 115 -13.76 11.97 20.56
C LYS A 115 -12.98 11.19 21.63
N VAL A 116 -12.62 9.93 21.34
CA VAL A 116 -11.81 9.09 22.22
C VAL A 116 -10.44 9.75 22.49
N ARG A 117 -9.75 10.16 21.41
CA ARG A 117 -8.46 10.85 21.53
C ARG A 117 -8.54 12.12 22.37
N SER A 118 -9.54 12.96 22.14
CA SER A 118 -9.73 14.20 22.92
C SER A 118 -10.00 13.91 24.40
N ALA A 119 -10.77 12.86 24.71
CA ALA A 119 -11.05 12.47 26.08
C ALA A 119 -9.77 11.96 26.79
N ILE A 120 -8.97 11.12 26.13
CA ILE A 120 -7.70 10.63 26.66
C ILE A 120 -6.71 11.79 26.91
N LEU A 121 -6.56 12.71 25.93
CA LEU A 121 -5.72 13.89 26.10
C LEU A 121 -6.22 14.83 27.19
N GLY A 122 -7.52 14.80 27.51
CA GLY A 122 -8.15 15.50 28.63
C GLY A 122 -7.98 14.80 29.98
N GLY A 123 -7.25 13.69 30.04
CA GLY A 123 -6.95 12.93 31.27
C GLY A 123 -7.93 11.81 31.61
N MET A 124 -8.85 11.48 30.71
CA MET A 124 -9.74 10.31 30.91
C MET A 124 -8.94 9.02 30.74
N ASP A 125 -9.25 8.02 31.55
CA ASP A 125 -8.67 6.68 31.37
C ASP A 125 -9.00 6.13 29.95
N PRO A 126 -8.04 5.54 29.24
CA PRO A 126 -8.27 5.03 27.88
C PRO A 126 -9.37 4.00 27.78
N GLN A 127 -9.52 3.12 28.78
CA GLN A 127 -10.58 2.12 28.81
C GLN A 127 -11.95 2.76 29.03
N GLU A 128 -12.04 3.76 29.91
CA GLU A 128 -13.27 4.54 30.11
C GLU A 128 -13.66 5.30 28.85
N ALA A 129 -12.70 5.94 28.19
CA ALA A 129 -12.93 6.64 26.93
C ALA A 129 -13.47 5.70 25.86
N TYR A 130 -12.86 4.53 25.71
CA TYR A 130 -13.31 3.49 24.80
C TYR A 130 -14.74 3.01 25.10
N LEU A 131 -15.05 2.71 26.37
CA LEU A 131 -16.39 2.25 26.78
C LEU A 131 -17.46 3.33 26.58
N LYS A 132 -17.10 4.60 26.74
CA LYS A 132 -18.01 5.75 26.64
C LYS A 132 -18.33 6.14 25.20
N PHE A 133 -17.36 6.13 24.32
CA PHE A 133 -17.49 6.66 22.95
C PHE A 133 -17.55 5.55 21.87
N GLY A 134 -17.25 4.32 22.22
CA GLY A 134 -17.27 3.16 21.33
C GLY A 134 -15.92 2.86 20.70
N LYS A 135 -15.90 1.89 19.79
CA LYS A 135 -14.69 1.47 19.06
C LYS A 135 -14.19 2.57 18.12
N PHE A 136 -12.89 2.72 18.10
CA PHE A 136 -12.16 3.37 17.02
C PHE A 136 -11.66 2.33 16.01
#